data_ac66df19eaf67f55e0948c0190946c4a
#
_entry.id   ac66df19eaf67f55e0948c0190946c4a
#
_cell.length_a   1.000
_cell.length_b   1.000
_cell.length_c   1.000
_cell.angle_alpha   90.00
_cell.angle_beta   90.00
_cell.angle_gamma   90.00
#
_symmetry.space_group_name_H-M   'P 1'
#
loop_
_entity.id
_entity.type
_entity.pdbx_description
1 polymer ?
#
loop_
_entity_poly.entity_id
_entity_poly.type
_entity_poly.pdbx_seq_one_letter_code
_entity_poly.pdbx_strand_id
1 'polypeptide(L)'
;MASSFVVRLTCVVLVCMMVYAPLADAAISCGQVQSSLLPCITYVRNNGQGAPPPSCCSGIVAVNNGAKTTTDRQTVCDCLKKAASALSGVNPNIIAGLPGKCNVNIPYKISTSTNCKTIK
;
A
#
# COMPACT_ATOMS: atom_id res chain seq x y z
N MET A 1 19.97 7.12 -44.87
CA MET A 1 18.62 7.70 -44.70
C MET A 1 17.58 6.69 -44.27
N ALA A 2 17.61 5.44 -44.77
CA ALA A 2 16.71 4.38 -44.30
C ALA A 2 16.93 4.01 -42.84
N SER A 3 18.14 4.09 -42.29
CA SER A 3 18.46 3.78 -40.91
C SER A 3 17.85 4.77 -39.91
N SER A 4 17.71 6.05 -40.25
CA SER A 4 17.12 7.07 -39.40
C SER A 4 15.62 6.85 -39.23
N PHE A 5 14.93 6.44 -40.27
CA PHE A 5 13.49 6.12 -40.22
C PHE A 5 13.23 4.87 -39.36
N VAL A 6 14.05 3.81 -39.55
CA VAL A 6 13.95 2.57 -38.81
C VAL A 6 14.21 2.82 -37.31
N VAL A 7 15.23 3.61 -36.96
CA VAL A 7 15.57 3.97 -35.58
C VAL A 7 14.41 4.74 -34.91
N ARG A 8 13.84 5.69 -35.63
CA ARG A 8 12.68 6.45 -35.10
C ARG A 8 11.48 5.55 -34.86
N LEU A 9 11.17 4.66 -35.79
CA LEU A 9 10.07 3.72 -35.66
C LEU A 9 10.29 2.77 -34.49
N THR A 10 11.51 2.25 -34.32
CA THR A 10 11.87 1.38 -33.22
C THR A 10 11.74 2.10 -31.86
N CYS A 11 12.17 3.35 -31.76
CA CYS A 11 12.03 4.15 -30.55
C CYS A 11 10.56 4.38 -30.18
N VAL A 12 9.70 4.66 -31.16
CA VAL A 12 8.25 4.85 -30.93
C VAL A 12 7.61 3.56 -30.40
N VAL A 13 7.95 2.42 -30.97
CA VAL A 13 7.43 1.11 -30.53
C VAL A 13 7.88 0.80 -29.10
N LEU A 14 9.15 1.05 -28.76
CA LEU A 14 9.69 0.83 -27.41
C LEU A 14 9.00 1.73 -26.38
N VAL A 15 8.80 3.00 -26.71
CA VAL A 15 8.08 3.95 -25.83
C VAL A 15 6.64 3.51 -25.62
N CYS A 16 5.95 3.07 -26.67
CA CYS A 16 4.59 2.56 -26.55
C CYS A 16 4.53 1.32 -25.65
N MET A 17 5.48 0.41 -25.72
CA MET A 17 5.52 -0.77 -24.84
C MET A 17 5.72 -0.39 -23.39
N MET A 18 6.53 0.62 -23.09
CA MET A 18 6.72 1.11 -21.72
C MET A 18 5.46 1.77 -21.15
N VAL A 19 4.66 2.42 -21.99
CA VAL A 19 3.40 3.06 -21.56
C VAL A 19 2.32 2.01 -21.26
N TYR A 20 2.26 0.92 -22.02
CA TYR A 20 1.26 -0.11 -21.81
C TYR A 20 1.59 -1.10 -20.69
N ALA A 21 2.87 -1.38 -20.43
CA ALA A 21 3.29 -2.35 -19.42
C ALA A 21 2.79 -2.03 -17.99
N PRO A 22 2.83 -0.77 -17.48
CA PRO A 22 2.34 -0.45 -16.14
C PRO A 22 0.82 -0.59 -15.96
N LEU A 23 0.05 -0.48 -17.04
CA LEU A 23 -1.42 -0.58 -16.98
C LEU A 23 -1.92 -2.02 -16.89
N ALA A 24 -1.10 -3.00 -17.32
CA ALA A 24 -1.44 -4.42 -17.25
C ALA A 24 -1.28 -5.00 -15.84
N ASP A 25 -0.44 -4.40 -14.99
CA ASP A 25 -0.15 -4.84 -13.63
C ASP A 25 -0.71 -3.83 -12.60
N ALA A 26 -2.04 -3.67 -12.58
CA ALA A 26 -2.72 -2.79 -11.64
C ALA A 26 -2.86 -3.40 -10.23
N ALA A 27 -2.15 -4.49 -9.93
CA ALA A 27 -2.13 -5.10 -8.61
C ALA A 27 -1.48 -4.18 -7.59
N ILE A 28 -2.05 -4.13 -6.38
CA ILE A 28 -1.49 -3.35 -5.28
C ILE A 28 -0.11 -3.88 -4.89
N SER A 29 0.83 -3.00 -4.61
CA SER A 29 2.19 -3.35 -4.21
C SER A 29 2.50 -2.87 -2.81
N CYS A 30 3.46 -3.51 -2.14
CA CYS A 30 3.93 -3.06 -0.82
C CYS A 30 4.52 -1.65 -0.87
N GLY A 31 5.16 -1.25 -1.97
CA GLY A 31 5.65 0.11 -2.15
C GLY A 31 4.53 1.15 -2.10
N GLN A 32 3.42 0.89 -2.77
CA GLN A 32 2.24 1.75 -2.72
C GLN A 32 1.63 1.81 -1.32
N VAL A 33 1.51 0.67 -0.65
CA VAL A 33 0.98 0.60 0.72
C VAL A 33 1.87 1.40 1.67
N GLN A 34 3.17 1.23 1.60
CA GLN A 34 4.11 1.95 2.45
C GLN A 34 4.06 3.45 2.20
N SER A 35 4.07 3.89 0.95
CA SER A 35 3.98 5.31 0.59
C SER A 35 2.71 5.96 1.13
N SER A 36 1.59 5.26 1.02
CA SER A 36 0.29 5.76 1.51
C SER A 36 0.25 5.88 3.02
N LEU A 37 0.98 5.03 3.74
CA LEU A 37 0.95 4.96 5.20
C LEU A 37 2.12 5.68 5.88
N LEU A 38 3.07 6.25 5.13
CA LEU A 38 4.17 7.04 5.70
C LEU A 38 3.70 8.11 6.69
N PRO A 39 2.63 8.89 6.41
CA PRO A 39 2.16 9.89 7.36
C PRO A 39 1.69 9.30 8.70
N CYS A 40 1.38 8.01 8.74
CA CYS A 40 0.95 7.33 9.97
C CYS A 40 2.11 7.03 10.92
N ILE A 41 3.34 6.96 10.42
CA ILE A 41 4.51 6.50 11.18
C ILE A 41 4.76 7.41 12.40
N THR A 42 4.69 8.72 12.22
CA THR A 42 4.90 9.69 13.31
C THR A 42 3.88 9.49 14.42
N TYR A 43 2.62 9.32 14.06
CA TYR A 43 1.54 9.07 15.03
C TYR A 43 1.78 7.78 15.82
N VAL A 44 2.14 6.71 15.13
CA VAL A 44 2.37 5.40 15.75
C VAL A 44 3.60 5.46 16.69
N ARG A 45 4.67 6.14 16.28
CA ARG A 45 5.89 6.30 17.10
C ARG A 45 5.69 7.20 18.31
N ASN A 46 4.72 8.11 18.25
CA ASN A 46 4.33 8.95 19.39
C ASN A 46 3.29 8.28 20.30
N ASN A 47 3.24 6.97 20.33
CA ASN A 47 2.33 6.18 21.17
C ASN A 47 0.84 6.45 20.89
N GLY A 48 0.49 6.90 19.68
CA GLY A 48 -0.89 7.16 19.31
C GLY A 48 -1.53 8.32 20.04
N GLN A 49 -0.74 9.27 20.52
CA GLN A 49 -1.25 10.45 21.23
C GLN A 49 -1.93 11.41 20.26
N GLY A 50 -3.11 11.89 20.63
CA GLY A 50 -3.91 12.79 19.82
C GLY A 50 -4.65 12.07 18.70
N ALA A 51 -5.03 12.81 17.67
CA ALA A 51 -5.69 12.27 16.49
C ALA A 51 -4.66 11.94 15.40
N PRO A 52 -4.88 10.89 14.59
CA PRO A 52 -4.03 10.66 13.42
C PRO A 52 -4.10 11.86 12.48
N PRO A 53 -2.98 12.21 11.80
CA PRO A 53 -3.02 13.27 10.79
C PRO A 53 -4.01 12.96 9.67
N PRO A 54 -4.68 13.96 9.08
CA PRO A 54 -5.60 13.73 7.96
C PRO A 54 -4.95 12.99 6.79
N SER A 55 -3.66 13.23 6.52
CA SER A 55 -2.91 12.52 5.49
C SER A 55 -2.73 11.03 5.81
N CYS A 56 -2.62 10.67 7.08
CA CYS A 56 -2.60 9.27 7.51
C CYS A 56 -3.94 8.59 7.21
N CYS A 57 -5.05 9.20 7.61
CA CYS A 57 -6.37 8.66 7.35
C CYS A 57 -6.69 8.55 5.86
N SER A 58 -6.28 9.55 5.07
CA SER A 58 -6.42 9.50 3.61
C SER A 58 -5.63 8.33 3.01
N GLY A 59 -4.43 8.07 3.52
CA GLY A 59 -3.62 6.94 3.09
C GLY A 59 -4.26 5.59 3.40
N ILE A 60 -4.86 5.44 4.58
CA ILE A 60 -5.57 4.22 4.97
C ILE A 60 -6.79 4.00 4.06
N VAL A 61 -7.56 5.05 3.79
CA VAL A 61 -8.71 4.97 2.88
C VAL A 61 -8.26 4.55 1.48
N ALA A 62 -7.18 5.13 0.97
CA ALA A 62 -6.65 4.80 -0.35
C ALA A 62 -6.22 3.33 -0.45
N VAL A 63 -5.54 2.81 0.56
CA VAL A 63 -5.12 1.40 0.61
C VAL A 63 -6.34 0.48 0.67
N ASN A 64 -7.31 0.80 1.52
CA ASN A 64 -8.53 0.00 1.65
C ASN A 64 -9.34 -0.03 0.35
N ASN A 65 -9.50 1.12 -0.30
CA ASN A 65 -10.22 1.23 -1.56
C ASN A 65 -9.46 0.58 -2.73
N GLY A 66 -8.14 0.54 -2.68
CA GLY A 66 -7.30 -0.12 -3.68
C GLY A 66 -7.31 -1.64 -3.60
N ALA A 67 -7.62 -2.20 -2.44
CA ALA A 67 -7.66 -3.64 -2.20
C ALA A 67 -9.02 -4.22 -2.60
N LYS A 68 -9.28 -4.33 -3.90
CA LYS A 68 -10.60 -4.71 -4.45
C LYS A 68 -10.84 -6.20 -4.50
N THR A 69 -9.79 -7.01 -4.61
CA THR A 69 -9.88 -8.46 -4.73
C THR A 69 -9.38 -9.13 -3.45
N THR A 70 -9.70 -10.42 -3.28
CA THR A 70 -9.15 -11.24 -2.19
C THR A 70 -7.62 -11.25 -2.24
N THR A 71 -7.03 -11.40 -3.42
CA THR A 71 -5.58 -11.37 -3.60
C THR A 71 -4.99 -10.05 -3.15
N ASP A 72 -5.61 -8.93 -3.53
CA ASP A 72 -5.16 -7.59 -3.11
C ASP A 72 -5.21 -7.44 -1.59
N ARG A 73 -6.29 -7.85 -0.96
CA ARG A 73 -6.44 -7.79 0.49
C ARG A 73 -5.41 -8.64 1.22
N GLN A 74 -5.11 -9.81 0.72
CA GLN A 74 -4.06 -10.67 1.26
C GLN A 74 -2.68 -10.04 1.10
N THR A 75 -2.41 -9.42 -0.04
CA THR A 75 -1.16 -8.68 -0.29
C THR A 75 -1.00 -7.51 0.68
N VAL A 76 -2.04 -6.72 0.87
CA VAL A 76 -2.03 -5.61 1.83
C VAL A 76 -1.76 -6.12 3.24
N CYS A 77 -2.43 -7.20 3.65
CA CYS A 77 -2.21 -7.83 4.95
C CYS A 77 -0.75 -8.22 5.15
N ASP A 78 -0.13 -8.88 4.17
CA ASP A 78 1.28 -9.28 4.24
C ASP A 78 2.20 -8.05 4.33
N CYS A 79 1.91 -6.99 3.57
CA CYS A 79 2.67 -5.75 3.61
C CYS A 79 2.58 -5.07 4.99
N LEU A 80 1.38 -5.05 5.58
CA LEU A 80 1.14 -4.46 6.90
C LEU A 80 1.82 -5.26 8.00
N LYS A 81 1.85 -6.60 7.90
CA LYS A 81 2.58 -7.45 8.84
C LYS A 81 4.07 -7.15 8.81
N LYS A 82 4.65 -7.03 7.63
CA LYS A 82 6.07 -6.69 7.47
C LYS A 82 6.37 -5.31 8.04
N ALA A 83 5.51 -4.33 7.76
CA ALA A 83 5.68 -2.98 8.28
C ALA A 83 5.58 -2.96 9.81
N ALA A 84 4.62 -3.66 10.39
CA ALA A 84 4.47 -3.76 11.84
C ALA A 84 5.68 -4.42 12.49
N SER A 85 6.26 -5.44 11.87
CA SER A 85 7.47 -6.11 12.36
C SER A 85 8.69 -5.18 12.31
N ALA A 86 8.75 -4.26 11.35
CA ALA A 86 9.84 -3.29 11.22
C ALA A 86 9.76 -2.15 12.24
N LEU A 87 8.57 -1.91 12.82
CA LEU A 87 8.35 -0.87 13.84
C LEU A 87 8.57 -1.41 15.23
N SER A 88 9.80 -1.79 15.54
CA SER A 88 10.16 -2.29 16.87
C SER A 88 9.95 -1.21 17.94
N GLY A 89 9.48 -1.61 19.12
CA GLY A 89 9.22 -0.69 20.23
C GLY A 89 7.88 0.03 20.16
N VAL A 90 7.12 -0.15 19.09
CA VAL A 90 5.77 0.43 18.96
C VAL A 90 4.74 -0.54 19.57
N ASN A 91 3.76 0.01 20.30
CA ASN A 91 2.68 -0.79 20.87
C ASN A 91 1.78 -1.33 19.72
N PRO A 92 1.65 -2.65 19.58
CA PRO A 92 0.83 -3.24 18.52
C PRO A 92 -0.63 -2.82 18.54
N ASN A 93 -1.17 -2.48 19.71
CA ASN A 93 -2.56 -2.04 19.84
C ASN A 93 -2.82 -0.69 19.16
N ILE A 94 -1.81 0.17 19.10
CA ILE A 94 -1.91 1.46 18.41
C ILE A 94 -2.05 1.24 16.91
N ILE A 95 -1.25 0.32 16.35
CA ILE A 95 -1.31 -0.03 14.94
C ILE A 95 -2.67 -0.66 14.61
N ALA A 96 -3.12 -1.61 15.43
CA ALA A 96 -4.39 -2.29 15.22
C ALA A 96 -5.61 -1.35 15.34
N GLY A 97 -5.52 -0.33 16.21
CA GLY A 97 -6.60 0.63 16.41
C GLY A 97 -6.64 1.78 15.41
N LEU A 98 -5.60 1.93 14.59
CA LEU A 98 -5.45 3.08 13.69
C LEU A 98 -6.59 3.21 12.66
N PRO A 99 -7.04 2.14 11.96
CA PRO A 99 -8.17 2.27 11.05
C PRO A 99 -9.44 2.77 11.74
N GLY A 100 -9.73 2.30 12.95
CA GLY A 100 -10.88 2.75 13.73
C GLY A 100 -10.81 4.24 14.07
N LYS A 101 -9.62 4.76 14.35
CA LYS A 101 -9.40 6.19 14.59
C LYS A 101 -9.66 7.03 13.34
N CYS A 102 -9.53 6.44 12.17
CA CYS A 102 -9.81 7.09 10.89
C CYS A 102 -11.22 6.78 10.36
N ASN A 103 -12.07 6.11 11.14
CA ASN A 103 -13.40 5.68 10.74
C ASN A 103 -13.41 4.78 9.51
N VAL A 104 -12.37 3.97 9.36
CA VAL A 104 -12.24 2.99 8.28
C VAL A 104 -12.50 1.60 8.83
N ASN A 105 -13.44 0.89 8.22
CA ASN A 105 -13.74 -0.48 8.60
C ASN A 105 -12.90 -1.45 7.75
N ILE A 106 -11.93 -2.09 8.39
CA ILE A 106 -11.11 -3.14 7.76
C ILE A 106 -11.58 -4.48 8.32
N PRO A 107 -11.92 -5.46 7.46
CA PRO A 107 -12.53 -6.71 7.90
C PRO A 107 -11.58 -7.70 8.58
N TYR A 108 -10.37 -7.28 8.90
CA TYR A 108 -9.38 -8.10 9.61
C TYR A 108 -8.56 -7.23 10.56
N LYS A 109 -7.98 -7.86 11.58
CA LYS A 109 -7.13 -7.17 12.55
C LYS A 109 -5.71 -7.01 11.98
N ILE A 110 -5.16 -5.81 12.06
CA ILE A 110 -3.77 -5.56 11.67
C ILE A 110 -2.87 -5.97 12.83
N SER A 111 -2.23 -7.11 12.69
CA SER A 111 -1.37 -7.68 13.73
C SER A 111 -0.32 -8.58 13.08
N THR A 112 0.83 -8.73 13.72
CA THR A 112 1.86 -9.68 13.28
C THR A 112 1.40 -11.14 13.36
N SER A 113 0.36 -11.43 14.14
CA SER A 113 -0.23 -12.76 14.29
C SER A 113 -1.38 -13.05 13.33
N THR A 114 -1.84 -12.07 12.55
CA THR A 114 -2.94 -12.26 11.61
C THR A 114 -2.54 -13.23 10.50
N ASN A 115 -3.40 -14.21 10.23
CA ASN A 115 -3.19 -15.12 9.11
C ASN A 115 -3.79 -14.51 7.84
N CYS A 116 -2.92 -13.95 7.00
CA CYS A 116 -3.34 -13.25 5.80
C CYS A 116 -4.00 -14.16 4.76
N LYS A 117 -3.71 -15.46 4.79
CA LYS A 117 -4.29 -16.44 3.86
C LYS A 117 -5.78 -16.67 4.10
N THR A 118 -6.29 -16.40 5.30
CA THR A 118 -7.70 -16.57 5.65
C THR A 118 -8.57 -15.36 5.29
N ILE A 119 -7.97 -14.26 4.86
CA ILE A 119 -8.69 -13.06 4.45
C ILE A 119 -9.37 -13.30 3.10
N LYS A 120 -10.65 -12.94 3.02
CA LYS A 120 -11.47 -13.09 1.81
C LYS A 120 -11.66 -11.77 1.07
#